data_d13f0fa17315c5ad5a657928185c21ac
#
_entry.id   d13f0fa17315c5ad5a657928185c21ac
#
_cell.length_a   1.000
_cell.length_b   1.000
_cell.length_c   1.000
_cell.angle_alpha   90.00
_cell.angle_beta   90.00
_cell.angle_gamma   90.00
#
_symmetry.space_group_name_H-M   'P 1'
#
loop_
_entity.id
_entity.type
_entity.pdbx_description
1 polymer ?
#
loop_
_entity_poly.entity_id
_entity_poly.type
_entity_poly.pdbx_seq_one_letter_code
_entity_poly.pdbx_strand_id
1 'polypeptide(L)'
;QLYDDLQIIVTAGNHDSPSRLEAPRELWEAFNVTVVGNIDFYKESEENELTFDASKVEIPVKRNDEIVGWILAIPFLNAGNYPSLKENDTYSNRVFSFYNDLKNNLKLNSKFAENHAVIAMGHFMMSGVNSNSYNKMIGGLESVAKEDILSLKEIDYWALGHVHHPQFVGENMRYSGSPFALTFNEIYPHSVTVVDIENHNVDIKIREIEPLIPVVDFPSKPNSYDDALPVDNVLGNIDEVLDNECYVRLHVKSEMALSDVTNAKI
;
A
#
# COMPACT_ATOMS: atom_id res chain seq x y z
N GLN A 1 -6.80 26.00 0.89
CA GLN A 1 -5.77 25.09 1.40
C GLN A 1 -5.88 25.08 2.93
N LEU A 2 -6.11 23.91 3.54
CA LEU A 2 -6.26 23.81 5.00
C LEU A 2 -4.91 23.85 5.73
N TYR A 3 -3.81 23.54 4.99
CA TYR A 3 -2.44 23.50 5.52
C TYR A 3 -1.48 23.96 4.43
N ASP A 4 -0.89 25.12 4.57
CA ASP A 4 -0.02 25.72 3.53
C ASP A 4 1.32 24.98 3.41
N ASP A 5 1.77 24.28 4.47
CA ASP A 5 3.04 23.55 4.51
C ASP A 5 2.89 22.04 4.26
N LEU A 6 1.70 21.55 3.92
CA LEU A 6 1.48 20.14 3.67
C LEU A 6 2.04 19.74 2.30
N GLN A 7 2.99 18.82 2.29
CA GLN A 7 3.46 18.14 1.09
C GLN A 7 2.82 16.74 1.01
N ILE A 8 2.20 16.42 -0.12
CA ILE A 8 1.55 15.14 -0.35
C ILE A 8 2.35 14.37 -1.42
N ILE A 9 2.67 13.11 -1.13
CA ILE A 9 3.36 12.23 -2.08
C ILE A 9 2.49 11.00 -2.29
N VAL A 10 2.21 10.70 -3.55
CA VAL A 10 1.37 9.58 -3.97
C VAL A 10 2.17 8.69 -4.92
N THR A 11 2.17 7.39 -4.66
CA THR A 11 2.75 6.39 -5.56
C THR A 11 1.65 5.48 -6.09
N ALA A 12 1.74 5.09 -7.36
CA ALA A 12 0.79 4.15 -7.96
C ALA A 12 0.93 2.75 -7.36
N GLY A 13 -0.20 2.11 -7.08
CA GLY A 13 -0.30 0.69 -6.74
C GLY A 13 -0.52 -0.19 -7.98
N ASN A 14 -0.63 -1.51 -7.76
CA ASN A 14 -0.79 -2.50 -8.83
C ASN A 14 -2.16 -2.47 -9.52
N HIS A 15 -3.15 -1.79 -8.95
CA HIS A 15 -4.48 -1.59 -9.54
C HIS A 15 -4.64 -0.23 -10.23
N ASP A 16 -3.64 0.65 -10.11
CA ASP A 16 -3.68 1.97 -10.71
C ASP A 16 -3.29 1.95 -12.18
N SER A 17 -3.76 2.96 -12.92
CA SER A 17 -3.24 3.32 -14.23
C SER A 17 -2.23 4.46 -14.05
N PRO A 18 -0.91 4.21 -14.14
CA PRO A 18 0.11 5.22 -13.89
C PRO A 18 -0.09 6.50 -14.67
N SER A 19 -0.34 6.37 -15.97
CA SER A 19 -0.54 7.52 -16.87
C SER A 19 -1.78 8.36 -16.53
N ARG A 20 -2.87 7.73 -16.04
CA ARG A 20 -4.07 8.46 -15.61
C ARG A 20 -3.84 9.17 -14.27
N LEU A 21 -3.08 8.55 -13.38
CA LEU A 21 -2.77 9.12 -12.07
C LEU A 21 -1.88 10.35 -12.22
N GLU A 22 -0.92 10.32 -13.14
CA GLU A 22 -0.01 11.43 -13.43
C GLU A 22 -0.61 12.51 -14.34
N ALA A 23 -1.65 12.20 -15.12
CA ALA A 23 -2.17 13.08 -16.17
C ALA A 23 -2.46 14.53 -15.72
N PRO A 24 -3.06 14.81 -14.54
CA PRO A 24 -3.28 16.19 -14.09
C PRO A 24 -2.06 16.77 -13.34
N ARG A 25 -0.85 16.60 -13.88
CA ARG A 25 0.41 17.00 -13.22
C ARG A 25 0.40 18.46 -12.75
N GLU A 26 0.04 19.40 -13.63
CA GLU A 26 0.00 20.82 -13.29
C GLU A 26 -0.96 21.13 -12.14
N LEU A 27 -2.06 20.36 -12.06
CA LEU A 27 -3.01 20.47 -10.96
C LEU A 27 -2.42 19.94 -9.65
N TRP A 28 -1.74 18.79 -9.71
CA TRP A 28 -1.08 18.22 -8.54
C TRP A 28 -0.01 19.17 -7.98
N GLU A 29 0.85 19.70 -8.84
CA GLU A 29 1.89 20.66 -8.46
C GLU A 29 1.32 21.92 -7.80
N ALA A 30 0.18 22.45 -8.31
CA ALA A 30 -0.49 23.60 -7.73
C ALA A 30 -1.00 23.38 -6.29
N PHE A 31 -1.19 22.13 -5.90
CA PHE A 31 -1.62 21.73 -4.54
C PHE A 31 -0.47 21.14 -3.69
N ASN A 32 0.78 21.28 -4.11
CA ASN A 32 1.94 20.66 -3.48
C ASN A 32 1.82 19.14 -3.35
N VAL A 33 1.26 18.50 -4.40
CA VAL A 33 1.13 17.05 -4.50
C VAL A 33 2.13 16.53 -5.53
N THR A 34 2.97 15.60 -5.14
CA THR A 34 3.86 14.87 -6.05
C THR A 34 3.27 13.49 -6.32
N VAL A 35 3.05 13.17 -7.59
CA VAL A 35 2.54 11.86 -8.00
C VAL A 35 3.61 11.12 -8.79
N VAL A 36 3.92 9.90 -8.36
CA VAL A 36 4.85 9.00 -9.03
C VAL A 36 4.08 7.76 -9.47
N GLY A 37 3.70 7.74 -10.75
CA GLY A 37 2.95 6.63 -11.35
C GLY A 37 3.84 5.54 -11.92
N ASN A 38 4.96 5.92 -12.52
CA ASN A 38 5.88 5.00 -13.16
C ASN A 38 7.34 5.51 -13.06
N ILE A 39 8.28 4.59 -13.24
CA ILE A 39 9.71 4.89 -13.40
C ILE A 39 10.10 4.51 -14.82
N ASP A 40 10.56 5.50 -15.56
CA ASP A 40 11.05 5.30 -16.92
C ASP A 40 12.51 4.90 -16.86
N PHE A 41 12.78 3.62 -17.10
CA PHE A 41 14.13 3.11 -17.25
C PHE A 41 14.60 3.29 -18.69
N TYR A 42 15.80 3.79 -18.87
CA TYR A 42 16.43 3.98 -20.17
C TYR A 42 17.87 3.43 -20.16
N LYS A 43 18.43 3.20 -21.34
CA LYS A 43 19.82 2.76 -21.48
C LYS A 43 20.69 3.96 -21.78
N GLU A 44 21.70 4.19 -20.96
CA GLU A 44 22.63 5.31 -21.13
C GLU A 44 23.77 4.99 -22.10
N SER A 45 24.10 3.70 -22.27
CA SER A 45 25.20 3.24 -23.13
C SER A 45 24.95 1.87 -23.74
N GLU A 46 25.79 1.47 -24.70
CA GLU A 46 25.78 0.12 -25.28
C GLU A 46 26.16 -0.99 -24.27
N GLU A 47 26.70 -0.64 -23.11
CA GLU A 47 27.11 -1.55 -22.04
C GLU A 47 25.96 -2.09 -21.18
N ASN A 48 24.71 -1.82 -21.56
CA ASN A 48 23.49 -2.45 -21.01
C ASN A 48 23.09 -2.08 -19.57
N GLU A 49 23.66 -1.08 -18.94
CA GLU A 49 23.14 -0.62 -17.64
C GLU A 49 21.83 0.15 -17.83
N LEU A 50 20.77 -0.33 -17.18
CA LEU A 50 19.52 0.39 -17.09
C LEU A 50 19.67 1.51 -16.06
N THR A 51 19.41 2.71 -16.48
CA THR A 51 19.39 3.88 -15.61
C THR A 51 18.01 4.51 -15.58
N PHE A 52 17.78 5.43 -14.68
CA PHE A 52 16.53 6.18 -14.54
C PHE A 52 16.82 7.56 -13.93
N ASP A 53 15.87 8.48 -14.10
CA ASP A 53 15.95 9.79 -13.49
C ASP A 53 15.58 9.71 -11.99
N ALA A 54 16.58 9.62 -11.13
CA ALA A 54 16.40 9.53 -9.68
C ALA A 54 15.66 10.74 -9.09
N SER A 55 15.74 11.92 -9.72
CA SER A 55 15.07 13.13 -9.24
C SER A 55 13.54 13.01 -9.23
N LYS A 56 12.98 12.07 -10.01
CA LYS A 56 11.54 11.79 -10.01
C LYS A 56 11.07 11.01 -8.79
N VAL A 57 11.96 10.30 -8.12
CA VAL A 57 11.65 9.40 -7.00
C VAL A 57 12.33 9.79 -5.70
N GLU A 58 13.38 10.59 -5.76
CA GLU A 58 14.06 11.17 -4.60
C GLU A 58 13.42 12.53 -4.25
N ILE A 59 12.37 12.50 -3.45
CA ILE A 59 11.55 13.68 -3.16
C ILE A 59 12.05 14.36 -1.86
N PRO A 60 12.55 15.60 -1.92
CA PRO A 60 12.95 16.31 -0.71
C PRO A 60 11.73 16.74 0.12
N VAL A 61 11.79 16.49 1.41
CA VAL A 61 10.81 17.00 2.39
C VAL A 61 11.34 18.30 2.95
N LYS A 62 10.55 19.35 2.87
CA LYS A 62 10.93 20.68 3.29
C LYS A 62 10.13 21.16 4.50
N ARG A 63 10.80 21.90 5.38
CA ARG A 63 10.20 22.67 6.45
C ARG A 63 10.83 24.07 6.46
N ASN A 64 10.02 25.11 6.31
CA ASN A 64 10.52 26.50 6.18
C ASN A 64 11.60 26.65 5.09
N ASP A 65 11.38 26.07 3.91
CA ASP A 65 12.29 26.02 2.76
C ASP A 65 13.60 25.22 2.97
N GLU A 66 13.87 24.72 4.16
CA GLU A 66 15.02 23.85 4.41
C GLU A 66 14.64 22.37 4.22
N ILE A 67 15.55 21.61 3.62
CA ILE A 67 15.36 20.16 3.47
C ILE A 67 15.64 19.52 4.84
N VAL A 68 14.63 18.78 5.34
CA VAL A 68 14.73 18.05 6.62
C VAL A 68 14.74 16.54 6.44
N GLY A 69 14.47 16.04 5.24
CA GLY A 69 14.45 14.62 4.94
C GLY A 69 14.17 14.35 3.46
N TRP A 70 14.13 13.07 3.13
CA TRP A 70 13.91 12.58 1.77
C TRP A 70 12.93 11.42 1.77
N ILE A 71 12.12 11.36 0.72
CA ILE A 71 11.24 10.22 0.47
C ILE A 71 11.67 9.57 -0.84
N LEU A 72 12.01 8.29 -0.77
CA LEU A 72 12.20 7.42 -1.92
C LEU A 72 10.82 6.91 -2.35
N ALA A 73 10.19 7.61 -3.29
CA ALA A 73 8.79 7.39 -3.69
C ALA A 73 8.70 6.37 -4.82
N ILE A 74 8.73 5.07 -4.50
CA ILE A 74 8.74 4.01 -5.51
C ILE A 74 7.31 3.48 -5.70
N PRO A 75 6.76 3.58 -6.94
CA PRO A 75 5.45 3.02 -7.29
C PRO A 75 5.53 1.50 -7.41
N PHE A 76 4.38 0.86 -7.65
CA PHE A 76 4.34 -0.54 -8.00
C PHE A 76 5.14 -0.80 -9.28
N LEU A 77 6.09 -1.72 -9.22
CA LEU A 77 6.85 -2.20 -10.35
C LEU A 77 6.62 -3.71 -10.51
N ASN A 78 6.28 -4.12 -11.72
CA ASN A 78 6.25 -5.55 -12.05
C ASN A 78 7.66 -6.14 -11.93
N ALA A 79 7.75 -7.45 -11.69
CA ALA A 79 9.03 -8.15 -11.58
C ALA A 79 9.96 -7.91 -12.78
N GLY A 80 9.39 -7.75 -13.99
CA GLY A 80 10.14 -7.44 -15.20
C GLY A 80 10.58 -5.98 -15.33
N ASN A 81 10.06 -5.08 -14.52
CA ASN A 81 10.38 -3.64 -14.56
C ASN A 81 11.50 -3.25 -13.60
N TYR A 82 11.86 -4.14 -12.65
CA TYR A 82 13.06 -3.91 -11.86
C TYR A 82 14.31 -4.20 -12.68
N PRO A 83 15.36 -3.38 -12.56
CA PRO A 83 16.63 -3.66 -13.23
C PRO A 83 17.14 -5.06 -12.90
N SER A 84 17.56 -5.80 -13.92
CA SER A 84 18.16 -7.12 -13.73
C SER A 84 19.67 -6.94 -13.67
N LEU A 85 20.27 -7.27 -12.53
CA LEU A 85 21.69 -7.13 -12.33
C LEU A 85 22.49 -8.32 -12.87
N LYS A 86 21.89 -9.52 -12.86
CA LYS A 86 22.54 -10.78 -13.27
C LYS A 86 21.52 -11.77 -13.84
N GLU A 87 22.01 -12.68 -14.65
CA GLU A 87 21.26 -13.84 -15.07
C GLU A 87 20.88 -14.67 -13.82
N ASN A 88 19.56 -14.92 -13.63
CA ASN A 88 18.97 -15.61 -12.48
C ASN A 88 18.76 -14.81 -11.18
N ASP A 89 18.78 -13.49 -11.20
CA ASP A 89 18.36 -12.70 -10.04
C ASP A 89 16.89 -12.96 -9.68
N THR A 90 16.65 -13.24 -8.40
CA THR A 90 15.28 -13.34 -7.88
C THR A 90 14.62 -11.94 -7.84
N TYR A 91 13.29 -11.91 -7.78
CA TYR A 91 12.55 -10.67 -7.59
C TYR A 91 13.01 -9.93 -6.33
N SER A 92 13.22 -10.64 -5.23
CA SER A 92 13.71 -10.08 -3.97
C SER A 92 15.06 -9.39 -4.16
N ASN A 93 16.02 -10.04 -4.83
CA ASN A 93 17.34 -9.46 -5.08
C ASN A 93 17.27 -8.18 -5.92
N ARG A 94 16.38 -8.15 -6.92
CA ARG A 94 16.20 -6.96 -7.77
C ARG A 94 15.62 -5.79 -6.97
N VAL A 95 14.60 -6.04 -6.15
CA VAL A 95 14.01 -5.02 -5.28
C VAL A 95 15.05 -4.49 -4.30
N PHE A 96 15.77 -5.38 -3.62
CA PHE A 96 16.83 -5.00 -2.70
C PHE A 96 17.91 -4.13 -3.36
N SER A 97 18.46 -4.60 -4.48
CA SER A 97 19.52 -3.86 -5.20
C SER A 97 19.04 -2.50 -5.64
N PHE A 98 17.80 -2.41 -6.14
CA PHE A 98 17.24 -1.14 -6.59
C PHE A 98 17.14 -0.10 -5.46
N TYR A 99 16.62 -0.48 -4.29
CA TYR A 99 16.58 0.45 -3.15
C TYR A 99 17.97 0.76 -2.59
N ASN A 100 18.88 -0.20 -2.63
CA ASN A 100 20.26 0.04 -2.22
C ASN A 100 20.96 1.04 -3.13
N ASP A 101 20.75 0.94 -4.44
CA ASP A 101 21.32 1.85 -5.42
C ASP A 101 20.71 3.26 -5.29
N LEU A 102 19.38 3.36 -5.10
CA LEU A 102 18.70 4.62 -4.80
C LEU A 102 19.28 5.30 -3.56
N LYS A 103 19.39 4.55 -2.47
CA LYS A 103 19.95 5.06 -1.20
C LYS A 103 21.39 5.57 -1.40
N ASN A 104 22.20 4.82 -2.15
CA ASN A 104 23.58 5.23 -2.43
C ASN A 104 23.62 6.45 -3.33
N ASN A 105 22.75 6.53 -4.33
CA ASN A 105 22.63 7.71 -5.19
C ASN A 105 22.20 8.95 -4.41
N LEU A 106 21.21 8.82 -3.51
CA LEU A 106 20.78 9.92 -2.65
C LEU A 106 21.94 10.51 -1.84
N LYS A 107 22.86 9.69 -1.33
CA LYS A 107 24.04 10.15 -0.58
C LYS A 107 25.00 10.97 -1.44
N LEU A 108 24.97 10.83 -2.76
CA LEU A 108 25.76 11.62 -3.70
C LEU A 108 25.10 12.96 -4.05
N ASN A 109 23.84 13.13 -3.68
CA ASN A 109 23.11 14.37 -3.92
C ASN A 109 23.70 15.49 -3.06
N SER A 110 24.11 16.59 -3.68
CA SER A 110 24.76 17.73 -3.01
C SER A 110 23.88 18.42 -1.95
N LYS A 111 22.57 18.14 -1.95
CA LYS A 111 21.60 18.67 -0.97
C LYS A 111 21.34 17.69 0.17
N PHE A 112 21.88 16.48 0.11
CA PHE A 112 21.77 15.52 1.19
C PHE A 112 22.68 15.88 2.36
N ALA A 113 22.17 15.68 3.59
CA ALA A 113 22.95 15.81 4.81
C ALA A 113 22.69 14.58 5.70
N GLU A 114 23.71 14.19 6.46
CA GLU A 114 23.68 12.98 7.31
C GLU A 114 22.57 12.98 8.38
N ASN A 115 22.07 14.14 8.76
CA ASN A 115 20.95 14.27 9.71
C ASN A 115 19.57 14.30 9.04
N HIS A 116 19.50 14.18 7.72
CA HIS A 116 18.22 14.12 7.03
C HIS A 116 17.57 12.74 7.23
N ALA A 117 16.31 12.74 7.61
CA ALA A 117 15.51 11.52 7.66
C ALA A 117 15.31 10.94 6.24
N VAL A 118 15.34 9.60 6.12
CA VAL A 118 15.09 8.90 4.85
C VAL A 118 13.92 7.93 5.03
N ILE A 119 12.88 8.15 4.25
CA ILE A 119 11.70 7.29 4.21
C ILE A 119 11.65 6.61 2.84
N ALA A 120 11.43 5.30 2.82
CA ALA A 120 11.14 4.59 1.57
C ALA A 120 9.66 4.23 1.49
N MET A 121 9.04 4.55 0.36
CA MET A 121 7.72 4.03 -0.02
C MET A 121 7.94 2.83 -0.94
N GLY A 122 7.09 1.81 -0.80
CA GLY A 122 7.12 0.63 -1.65
C GLY A 122 5.76 -0.03 -1.77
N HIS A 123 5.48 -0.63 -2.92
CA HIS A 123 4.22 -1.33 -3.18
C HIS A 123 4.51 -2.75 -3.67
N PHE A 124 4.78 -3.65 -2.75
CA PHE A 124 5.14 -5.06 -3.02
C PHE A 124 4.77 -5.96 -1.84
N MET A 125 4.72 -7.27 -2.09
CA MET A 125 4.46 -8.28 -1.06
C MET A 125 5.77 -8.64 -0.34
N MET A 126 5.78 -8.56 0.99
CA MET A 126 6.88 -9.08 1.81
C MET A 126 6.65 -10.53 2.19
N SER A 127 7.71 -11.29 2.40
CA SER A 127 7.62 -12.64 2.96
C SER A 127 7.11 -12.63 4.41
N GLY A 128 6.29 -13.62 4.75
CA GLY A 128 5.79 -13.81 6.12
C GLY A 128 4.69 -12.86 6.58
N VAL A 129 4.13 -12.02 5.69
CA VAL A 129 2.98 -11.17 6.02
C VAL A 129 1.67 -11.95 5.97
N ASN A 130 0.72 -11.52 6.81
CA ASN A 130 -0.64 -12.04 6.75
C ASN A 130 -1.38 -11.37 5.58
N SER A 131 -1.42 -12.05 4.44
CA SER A 131 -2.29 -11.69 3.33
C SER A 131 -3.61 -12.42 3.55
N ASN A 132 -4.66 -11.72 3.96
CA ASN A 132 -5.99 -12.30 3.95
C ASN A 132 -6.25 -12.91 2.57
N SER A 133 -6.89 -14.08 2.53
CA SER A 133 -6.98 -15.03 1.41
C SER A 133 -7.41 -14.50 0.04
N TYR A 134 -7.76 -13.22 -0.07
CA TYR A 134 -8.12 -12.55 -1.31
C TYR A 134 -6.90 -12.08 -2.13
N ASN A 135 -5.74 -11.89 -1.51
CA ASN A 135 -4.50 -11.52 -2.20
C ASN A 135 -3.67 -12.73 -2.65
N LYS A 136 -4.30 -13.90 -2.77
CA LYS A 136 -3.67 -15.03 -3.45
C LYS A 136 -3.45 -14.65 -4.91
N MET A 137 -2.23 -14.11 -5.16
CA MET A 137 -1.58 -14.10 -6.46
C MET A 137 -2.39 -13.51 -7.64
N ILE A 138 -2.85 -12.28 -7.56
CA ILE A 138 -3.07 -11.54 -8.80
C ILE A 138 -1.69 -11.11 -9.31
N GLY A 139 -1.17 -11.84 -10.29
CA GLY A 139 0.06 -11.50 -11.01
C GLY A 139 1.30 -12.32 -10.69
N GLY A 140 1.21 -13.43 -9.92
CA GLY A 140 2.38 -14.32 -9.72
C GLY A 140 3.58 -13.63 -9.06
N LEU A 141 3.35 -12.60 -8.25
CA LEU A 141 4.41 -11.83 -7.63
C LEU A 141 5.10 -12.68 -6.57
N GLU A 142 6.37 -12.92 -6.78
CA GLU A 142 7.25 -13.44 -5.75
C GLU A 142 7.30 -12.45 -4.58
N SER A 143 7.39 -12.96 -3.37
CA SER A 143 7.55 -12.11 -2.20
C SER A 143 8.99 -11.62 -2.06
N VAL A 144 9.14 -10.42 -1.54
CA VAL A 144 10.44 -9.84 -1.18
C VAL A 144 10.86 -10.39 0.18
N ALA A 145 12.10 -10.85 0.29
CA ALA A 145 12.63 -11.34 1.55
C ALA A 145 12.78 -10.19 2.56
N LYS A 146 12.22 -10.38 3.73
CA LYS A 146 12.22 -9.39 4.81
C LYS A 146 13.63 -9.01 5.23
N GLU A 147 14.50 -9.99 5.34
CA GLU A 147 15.88 -9.84 5.79
C GLU A 147 16.69 -8.94 4.86
N ASP A 148 16.47 -9.04 3.54
CA ASP A 148 17.13 -8.21 2.55
C ASP A 148 16.80 -6.73 2.78
N ILE A 149 15.53 -6.41 2.86
CA ILE A 149 15.08 -5.02 3.03
C ILE A 149 15.49 -4.45 4.39
N LEU A 150 15.40 -5.20 5.48
CA LEU A 150 15.83 -4.78 6.82
C LEU A 150 17.34 -4.56 6.93
N SER A 151 18.13 -5.05 5.99
CA SER A 151 19.57 -4.78 5.94
C SER A 151 19.91 -3.36 5.47
N LEU A 152 18.96 -2.65 4.85
CA LEU A 152 19.09 -1.25 4.40
C LEU A 152 18.87 -0.28 5.58
N LYS A 153 19.77 -0.29 6.54
CA LYS A 153 19.66 0.39 7.85
C LYS A 153 19.60 1.92 7.80
N GLU A 154 20.04 2.52 6.70
CA GLU A 154 20.02 3.98 6.54
C GLU A 154 18.66 4.51 6.07
N ILE A 155 17.67 3.65 5.91
CA ILE A 155 16.28 4.02 5.71
C ILE A 155 15.59 3.98 7.07
N ASP A 156 15.16 5.14 7.55
CA ASP A 156 14.58 5.28 8.89
C ASP A 156 13.20 4.63 9.00
N TYR A 157 12.37 4.76 7.94
CA TYR A 157 11.04 4.20 7.93
C TYR A 157 10.64 3.67 6.54
N TRP A 158 9.94 2.54 6.52
CA TRP A 158 9.36 1.93 5.32
C TRP A 158 7.83 2.03 5.34
N ALA A 159 7.29 2.86 4.46
CA ALA A 159 5.86 3.00 4.22
C ALA A 159 5.42 2.05 3.10
N LEU A 160 4.84 0.91 3.47
CA LEU A 160 4.48 -0.14 2.53
C LEU A 160 2.99 -0.08 2.14
N GLY A 161 2.72 -0.25 0.84
CA GLY A 161 1.41 -0.52 0.25
C GLY A 161 1.29 -1.96 -0.27
N HIS A 162 0.18 -2.30 -0.90
CA HIS A 162 -0.19 -3.61 -1.46
C HIS A 162 -0.99 -4.51 -0.51
N VAL A 163 -0.60 -4.65 0.74
CA VAL A 163 -1.32 -5.49 1.71
C VAL A 163 -2.37 -4.66 2.43
N HIS A 164 -3.66 -5.04 2.29
CA HIS A 164 -4.78 -4.30 2.88
C HIS A 164 -4.87 -4.43 4.40
N HIS A 165 -4.38 -5.54 4.96
CA HIS A 165 -4.38 -5.76 6.41
C HIS A 165 -3.26 -4.94 7.07
N PRO A 166 -3.59 -3.97 7.96
CA PRO A 166 -2.59 -3.16 8.66
C PRO A 166 -1.69 -4.04 9.52
N GLN A 167 -0.38 -4.02 9.30
CA GLN A 167 0.55 -4.84 10.06
C GLN A 167 1.98 -4.34 9.98
N PHE A 168 2.73 -4.54 11.06
CA PHE A 168 4.16 -4.38 11.05
C PHE A 168 4.86 -5.57 10.40
N VAL A 169 5.89 -5.28 9.62
CA VAL A 169 6.80 -6.30 9.06
C VAL A 169 8.14 -6.26 9.78
N GLY A 170 8.55 -5.09 10.24
CA GLY A 170 9.73 -4.82 11.03
C GLY A 170 9.45 -3.72 12.05
N GLU A 171 10.43 -3.33 12.83
CA GLU A 171 10.30 -2.28 13.84
C GLU A 171 9.85 -0.96 13.20
N ASN A 172 10.52 -0.54 12.12
CA ASN A 172 10.23 0.70 11.39
C ASN A 172 9.69 0.41 9.98
N MET A 173 8.91 -0.65 9.82
CA MET A 173 8.37 -1.08 8.55
C MET A 173 6.92 -1.55 8.72
N ARG A 174 5.98 -0.89 8.03
CA ARG A 174 4.56 -1.18 8.21
C ARG A 174 3.76 -1.04 6.92
N TYR A 175 2.81 -1.97 6.73
CA TYR A 175 1.66 -1.76 5.86
C TYR A 175 0.61 -0.98 6.64
N SER A 176 0.25 0.23 6.20
CA SER A 176 -0.87 0.97 6.79
C SER A 176 -2.21 0.30 6.52
N GLY A 177 -2.28 -0.47 5.44
CA GLY A 177 -3.49 -1.15 5.00
C GLY A 177 -4.41 -0.27 4.17
N SER A 178 -5.59 -0.79 3.86
CA SER A 178 -6.66 -0.01 3.24
C SER A 178 -7.31 0.94 4.28
N PRO A 179 -7.73 2.15 3.90
CA PRO A 179 -8.34 3.09 4.84
C PRO A 179 -9.78 2.72 5.22
N PHE A 180 -10.41 1.82 4.49
CA PHE A 180 -11.75 1.26 4.72
C PHE A 180 -11.85 -0.13 4.11
N ALA A 181 -12.87 -0.90 4.50
CA ALA A 181 -13.09 -2.24 3.98
C ALA A 181 -13.43 -2.19 2.47
N LEU A 182 -12.60 -2.82 1.65
CA LEU A 182 -12.86 -3.03 0.22
C LEU A 182 -13.66 -4.32 -0.03
N THR A 183 -13.64 -5.23 0.92
CA THR A 183 -14.37 -6.50 0.88
C THR A 183 -14.95 -6.85 2.25
N PHE A 184 -15.98 -7.67 2.29
CA PHE A 184 -16.59 -8.19 3.52
C PHE A 184 -15.67 -9.09 4.36
N ASN A 185 -14.48 -9.40 3.91
CA ASN A 185 -13.49 -10.17 4.68
C ASN A 185 -12.52 -9.26 5.46
N GLU A 186 -12.59 -7.96 5.26
CA GLU A 186 -11.73 -6.98 5.91
C GLU A 186 -12.39 -6.41 7.17
N ILE A 187 -12.70 -7.31 8.12
CA ILE A 187 -13.38 -7.00 9.39
C ILE A 187 -12.42 -6.60 10.53
N TYR A 188 -11.20 -6.25 10.19
CA TYR A 188 -10.18 -5.77 11.12
C TYR A 188 -10.21 -4.22 11.20
N PRO A 189 -9.67 -3.61 12.25
CA PRO A 189 -9.54 -2.16 12.34
C PRO A 189 -8.67 -1.60 11.21
N HIS A 190 -9.20 -0.62 10.50
CA HIS A 190 -8.45 0.15 9.49
C HIS A 190 -7.69 1.29 10.17
N SER A 191 -6.55 1.68 9.62
CA SER A 191 -5.71 2.67 10.28
C SER A 191 -4.80 3.43 9.34
N VAL A 192 -4.34 4.59 9.78
CA VAL A 192 -3.19 5.30 9.21
C VAL A 192 -2.02 5.26 10.19
N THR A 193 -0.83 5.43 9.66
CA THR A 193 0.40 5.49 10.45
C THR A 193 0.88 6.93 10.51
N VAL A 194 1.08 7.44 11.71
CA VAL A 194 1.76 8.71 11.97
C VAL A 194 3.18 8.39 12.40
N VAL A 195 4.16 8.98 11.72
CA VAL A 195 5.57 8.71 11.96
C VAL A 195 6.27 10.03 12.24
N ASP A 196 6.87 10.14 13.41
CA ASP A 196 7.73 11.26 13.78
C ASP A 196 9.18 10.80 13.74
N ILE A 197 10.04 11.50 13.00
CA ILE A 197 11.46 11.15 12.87
C ILE A 197 12.30 12.36 13.31
N GLU A 198 13.13 12.15 14.32
CA GLU A 198 14.06 13.17 14.81
C GLU A 198 15.43 12.54 15.03
N ASN A 199 16.46 13.03 14.33
CA ASN A 199 17.83 12.50 14.41
C ASN A 199 17.87 10.96 14.25
N HIS A 200 17.18 10.43 13.24
CA HIS A 200 17.00 8.99 12.95
C HIS A 200 16.26 8.19 14.03
N ASN A 201 15.75 8.83 15.08
CA ASN A 201 14.86 8.17 16.02
C ASN A 201 13.43 8.23 15.49
N VAL A 202 12.81 7.06 15.38
CA VAL A 202 11.47 6.90 14.77
C VAL A 202 10.45 6.62 15.87
N ASP A 203 9.43 7.49 15.99
CA ASP A 203 8.26 7.25 16.83
C ASP A 203 7.04 6.99 15.94
N ILE A 204 6.37 5.86 16.15
CA ILE A 204 5.27 5.40 15.32
C ILE A 204 3.99 5.35 16.13
N LYS A 205 2.97 6.08 15.66
CA LYS A 205 1.63 6.09 16.25
C LYS A 205 0.61 5.59 15.24
N ILE A 206 -0.18 4.61 15.64
CA ILE A 206 -1.29 4.10 14.84
C ILE A 206 -2.54 4.91 15.18
N ARG A 207 -3.24 5.39 14.15
CA ARG A 207 -4.54 6.03 14.28
C ARG A 207 -5.58 5.21 13.56
N GLU A 208 -6.48 4.62 14.33
CA GLU A 208 -7.62 3.90 13.78
C GLU A 208 -8.56 4.85 13.05
N ILE A 209 -9.17 4.36 11.98
CA ILE A 209 -10.17 5.05 11.18
C ILE A 209 -11.50 4.36 11.46
N GLU A 210 -12.42 5.09 12.06
CA GLU A 210 -13.80 4.62 12.17
C GLU A 210 -14.46 4.60 10.78
N PRO A 211 -15.02 3.46 10.34
CA PRO A 211 -15.68 3.40 9.05
C PRO A 211 -16.93 4.26 9.04
N LEU A 212 -17.08 5.11 8.03
CA LEU A 212 -18.29 5.91 7.84
C LEU A 212 -19.51 4.99 7.62
N ILE A 213 -19.34 3.95 6.82
CA ILE A 213 -20.32 2.90 6.55
C ILE A 213 -19.66 1.57 6.84
N PRO A 214 -19.95 0.92 7.98
CA PRO A 214 -19.34 -0.37 8.33
C PRO A 214 -19.83 -1.50 7.44
N VAL A 215 -19.05 -2.57 7.34
CA VAL A 215 -19.43 -3.85 6.73
C VAL A 215 -19.77 -4.83 7.85
N VAL A 216 -20.90 -5.53 7.70
CA VAL A 216 -21.44 -6.43 8.72
C VAL A 216 -21.82 -7.78 8.09
N ASP A 217 -21.50 -8.87 8.78
CA ASP A 217 -22.01 -10.20 8.46
C ASP A 217 -23.30 -10.47 9.25
N PHE A 218 -24.39 -10.82 8.55
CA PHE A 218 -25.66 -11.17 9.19
C PHE A 218 -26.30 -12.43 8.56
N PRO A 219 -26.74 -13.37 9.39
CA PRO A 219 -26.26 -13.57 10.76
C PRO A 219 -24.74 -13.76 10.77
N SER A 220 -24.11 -13.90 11.92
CA SER A 220 -22.69 -14.21 12.00
C SER A 220 -22.34 -15.37 11.07
N LYS A 221 -21.19 -15.30 10.39
CA LYS A 221 -20.75 -16.30 9.42
C LYS A 221 -20.83 -17.71 10.01
N PRO A 222 -21.63 -18.63 9.42
CA PRO A 222 -21.77 -19.99 9.94
C PRO A 222 -20.48 -20.79 9.72
N ASN A 223 -20.21 -21.76 10.61
CA ASN A 223 -19.03 -22.63 10.49
C ASN A 223 -19.19 -23.66 9.36
N SER A 224 -20.42 -24.06 9.06
CA SER A 224 -20.75 -25.00 8.00
C SER A 224 -22.05 -24.60 7.29
N TYR A 225 -22.31 -25.24 6.13
CA TYR A 225 -23.57 -25.04 5.42
C TYR A 225 -24.79 -25.46 6.25
N ASP A 226 -24.63 -26.48 7.10
CA ASP A 226 -25.74 -26.99 7.91
C ASP A 226 -26.12 -26.05 9.04
N ASP A 227 -25.20 -25.24 9.50
CA ASP A 227 -25.40 -24.21 10.54
C ASP A 227 -26.05 -22.92 9.98
N ALA A 228 -26.07 -22.74 8.65
CA ALA A 228 -26.65 -21.58 8.03
C ALA A 228 -28.19 -21.59 8.14
N LEU A 229 -28.76 -20.40 8.37
CA LEU A 229 -30.23 -20.25 8.48
C LEU A 229 -30.89 -20.16 7.09
N PRO A 230 -32.13 -20.65 6.96
CA PRO A 230 -32.95 -20.45 5.77
C PRO A 230 -33.14 -18.95 5.45
N VAL A 231 -33.31 -18.63 4.16
CA VAL A 231 -33.47 -17.25 3.67
C VAL A 231 -34.58 -16.50 4.44
N ASP A 232 -35.76 -17.10 4.58
CA ASP A 232 -36.90 -16.45 5.24
C ASP A 232 -36.62 -16.10 6.71
N ASN A 233 -35.85 -16.95 7.40
CA ASN A 233 -35.45 -16.69 8.78
C ASN A 233 -34.49 -15.53 8.88
N VAL A 234 -33.54 -15.43 7.94
CA VAL A 234 -32.58 -14.33 7.91
C VAL A 234 -33.26 -13.00 7.56
N LEU A 235 -34.12 -13.01 6.54
CA LEU A 235 -34.88 -11.82 6.13
C LEU A 235 -35.89 -11.38 7.18
N GLY A 236 -36.48 -12.31 7.95
CA GLY A 236 -37.41 -11.99 9.03
C GLY A 236 -36.77 -11.27 10.23
N ASN A 237 -35.43 -11.33 10.36
CA ASN A 237 -34.68 -10.71 11.44
C ASN A 237 -33.70 -9.62 10.93
N ILE A 238 -33.78 -9.25 9.66
CA ILE A 238 -32.84 -8.32 9.04
C ILE A 238 -32.92 -6.92 9.67
N ASP A 239 -34.06 -6.54 10.22
CA ASP A 239 -34.27 -5.26 10.90
C ASP A 239 -33.30 -5.07 12.09
N GLU A 240 -32.78 -6.15 12.68
CA GLU A 240 -31.79 -6.07 13.75
C GLU A 240 -30.48 -5.35 13.33
N VAL A 241 -30.18 -5.32 12.03
CA VAL A 241 -28.97 -4.69 11.50
C VAL A 241 -29.26 -3.45 10.65
N LEU A 242 -30.51 -3.22 10.25
CA LEU A 242 -30.90 -2.09 9.39
C LEU A 242 -31.08 -0.77 10.13
N ASP A 243 -31.04 -0.75 11.46
CA ASP A 243 -31.13 0.48 12.27
C ASP A 243 -29.90 1.40 12.08
N ASN A 244 -28.82 0.89 11.51
CA ASN A 244 -27.62 1.65 11.19
C ASN A 244 -27.32 1.55 9.69
N GLU A 245 -26.80 2.65 9.12
CA GLU A 245 -26.33 2.63 7.75
C GLU A 245 -25.07 1.75 7.65
N CYS A 246 -25.19 0.58 6.98
CA CYS A 246 -24.12 -0.40 6.85
C CYS A 246 -24.24 -1.20 5.55
N TYR A 247 -23.12 -1.78 5.09
CA TYR A 247 -23.15 -2.83 4.07
C TYR A 247 -23.29 -4.18 4.75
N VAL A 248 -24.34 -4.94 4.40
CA VAL A 248 -24.62 -6.23 5.01
C VAL A 248 -24.33 -7.38 4.05
N ARG A 249 -23.53 -8.35 4.48
CA ARG A 249 -23.41 -9.64 3.80
C ARG A 249 -24.33 -10.67 4.49
N LEU A 250 -25.32 -11.17 3.76
CA LEU A 250 -26.24 -12.17 4.28
C LEU A 250 -25.68 -13.59 4.12
N HIS A 251 -25.64 -14.34 5.21
CA HIS A 251 -25.29 -15.76 5.23
C HIS A 251 -26.57 -16.61 5.30
N VAL A 252 -26.96 -17.16 4.16
CA VAL A 252 -28.21 -17.90 4.03
C VAL A 252 -27.99 -19.31 3.50
N LYS A 253 -28.83 -20.27 3.96
CA LYS A 253 -28.96 -21.58 3.38
C LYS A 253 -30.07 -21.53 2.34
N SER A 254 -29.76 -21.93 1.10
CA SER A 254 -30.72 -22.00 0.03
C SER A 254 -30.57 -23.32 -0.73
N GLU A 255 -31.70 -24.01 -1.00
CA GLU A 255 -31.74 -25.17 -1.87
C GLU A 255 -31.81 -24.78 -3.35
N MET A 256 -32.07 -23.49 -3.63
CA MET A 256 -32.18 -22.94 -4.99
C MET A 256 -30.89 -22.20 -5.37
N ALA A 257 -30.58 -22.19 -6.66
CA ALA A 257 -29.46 -21.40 -7.17
C ALA A 257 -29.67 -19.91 -6.86
N LEU A 258 -28.60 -19.19 -6.42
CA LEU A 258 -28.64 -17.77 -6.03
C LEU A 258 -29.25 -16.84 -7.09
N SER A 259 -29.19 -17.22 -8.40
CA SER A 259 -29.81 -16.48 -9.50
C SER A 259 -31.33 -16.30 -9.36
N ASP A 260 -32.02 -17.24 -8.70
CA ASP A 260 -33.45 -17.19 -8.54
C ASP A 260 -33.88 -16.47 -7.26
N VAL A 261 -32.98 -16.36 -6.28
CA VAL A 261 -33.22 -15.64 -5.02
C VAL A 261 -33.00 -14.14 -5.19
N THR A 262 -32.06 -13.73 -6.05
CA THR A 262 -31.71 -12.29 -6.29
C THR A 262 -32.85 -11.54 -6.99
N ASN A 263 -33.77 -12.24 -7.69
CA ASN A 263 -34.89 -11.62 -8.37
C ASN A 263 -36.18 -11.54 -7.52
N ALA A 264 -36.18 -12.10 -6.31
CA ALA A 264 -37.32 -12.11 -5.43
C ALA A 264 -37.05 -11.23 -4.19
N LYS A 265 -37.20 -9.92 -4.34
CA LYS A 265 -37.25 -8.94 -3.24
C LYS A 265 -35.88 -8.56 -2.65
N ILE A 266 -35.21 -7.64 -3.27
CA ILE A 266 -34.52 -6.54 -2.58
C ILE A 266 -35.24 -5.26 -2.94
#